data_f80da894276b6bff7b0a8156f306e33e
#
_entry.id   f80da894276b6bff7b0a8156f306e33e
#
_cell.length_a   1.000
_cell.length_b   1.000
_cell.length_c   1.000
_cell.angle_alpha   90.00
_cell.angle_beta   90.00
_cell.angle_gamma   90.00
#
_symmetry.space_group_name_H-M   'P 1'
#
loop_
_entity.id
_entity.type
_entity.pdbx_description
1 polymer ?
#
loop_
_entity_poly.entity_id
_entity_poly.type
_entity_poly.pdbx_seq_one_letter_code
_entity_poly.pdbx_strand_id
1 'polypeptide(L)'
;MDVTVLGFGGAEIGYQGVPLPVADRLLNGALDAGLNVIDTAECYPTSEELIGNSVAARRNQYFLFTKCGHDKDGDDWNPNKMAEQIDRSLGRLKTDRVDLLQLHSSTEEQLRQGDVIDVVKRARDAGKTRFIGYSGDGRAALYAVESGVFDTLQISVSILDQEAIDLAIPAALAQGMGIIAKRPIANAVWKHASKPDPYYQPYWERLPKLNYEFLNGDFQNAVSIALRFTLAVPGVHTAIVGTTQPDRWRQNAELLNAGPLPQQQFDEIRTKWKSVAAPDWVGQT
;
A
#
# COMPACT_ATOMS: atom_id res chain seq x y z
N MET A 1 1.44 -4.85 16.13
CA MET A 1 2.48 -5.49 15.27
C MET A 1 3.69 -4.58 15.25
N ASP A 2 4.87 -5.12 15.42
CA ASP A 2 6.12 -4.37 15.30
C ASP A 2 6.63 -4.51 13.86
N VAL A 3 6.28 -3.55 13.02
CA VAL A 3 6.49 -3.60 11.58
C VAL A 3 7.73 -2.82 11.16
N THR A 4 8.44 -3.31 10.13
CA THR A 4 9.50 -2.52 9.48
C THR A 4 8.92 -1.29 8.79
N VAL A 5 9.62 -0.16 8.82
CA VAL A 5 9.19 1.09 8.18
C VAL A 5 9.02 0.96 6.65
N LEU A 6 9.65 -0.05 6.07
CA LEU A 6 9.54 -0.40 4.66
C LEU A 6 9.01 -1.83 4.52
N GLY A 7 7.86 -1.98 3.86
CA GLY A 7 7.24 -3.26 3.52
C GLY A 7 7.34 -3.57 2.01
N PHE A 8 6.97 -4.78 1.63
CA PHE A 8 6.88 -5.21 0.24
C PHE A 8 5.43 -5.16 -0.25
N GLY A 9 5.20 -4.49 -1.40
CA GLY A 9 3.93 -4.48 -2.10
C GLY A 9 3.92 -5.52 -3.23
N GLY A 10 2.96 -6.43 -3.22
CA GLY A 10 2.88 -7.58 -4.13
C GLY A 10 2.19 -7.32 -5.47
N ALA A 11 1.72 -6.10 -5.76
CA ALA A 11 0.99 -5.82 -7.00
C ALA A 11 1.84 -6.11 -8.25
N GLU A 12 3.08 -5.61 -8.29
CA GLU A 12 3.95 -5.73 -9.46
C GLU A 12 4.27 -7.20 -9.80
N ILE A 13 4.54 -8.04 -8.80
CA ILE A 13 4.79 -9.47 -9.06
C ILE A 13 3.53 -10.18 -9.56
N GLY A 14 2.35 -9.72 -9.16
CA GLY A 14 1.07 -10.27 -9.60
C GLY A 14 0.73 -9.91 -11.04
N TYR A 15 0.89 -8.63 -11.43
CA TYR A 15 0.47 -8.13 -12.74
C TYR A 15 1.51 -8.30 -13.84
N GLN A 16 2.80 -8.37 -13.52
CA GLN A 16 3.86 -8.41 -14.52
C GLN A 16 4.32 -9.82 -14.92
N GLY A 17 3.60 -10.86 -14.50
CA GLY A 17 3.88 -12.23 -14.89
C GLY A 17 5.27 -12.73 -14.44
N VAL A 18 5.69 -12.34 -13.24
CA VAL A 18 7.01 -12.69 -12.70
C VAL A 18 7.13 -14.20 -12.53
N PRO A 19 8.19 -14.85 -13.05
CA PRO A 19 8.42 -16.28 -12.84
C PRO A 19 8.67 -16.60 -11.35
N LEU A 20 8.17 -17.74 -10.88
CA LEU A 20 8.36 -18.19 -9.49
C LEU A 20 9.81 -18.13 -8.99
N PRO A 21 10.85 -18.56 -9.75
CA PRO A 21 12.24 -18.44 -9.26
C PRO A 21 12.72 -17.01 -9.05
N VAL A 22 12.13 -16.03 -9.74
CA VAL A 22 12.45 -14.61 -9.55
C VAL A 22 11.73 -14.09 -8.31
N ALA A 23 10.43 -14.39 -8.13
CA ALA A 23 9.67 -14.05 -6.94
C ALA A 23 10.30 -14.68 -5.68
N ASP A 24 10.75 -15.93 -5.76
CA ASP A 24 11.43 -16.64 -4.68
C ASP A 24 12.70 -15.90 -4.23
N ARG A 25 13.59 -15.57 -5.16
CA ARG A 25 14.81 -14.81 -4.82
C ARG A 25 14.49 -13.43 -4.25
N LEU A 26 13.48 -12.75 -4.80
CA LEU A 26 13.09 -11.42 -4.38
C LEU A 26 12.56 -11.45 -2.94
N LEU A 27 11.58 -12.30 -2.65
CA LEU A 27 10.92 -12.36 -1.35
C LEU A 27 11.86 -12.89 -0.27
N ASN A 28 12.59 -13.98 -0.54
CA ASN A 28 13.56 -14.50 0.42
C ASN A 28 14.70 -13.51 0.66
N GLY A 29 15.24 -12.87 -0.38
CA GLY A 29 16.28 -11.86 -0.23
C GLY A 29 15.81 -10.63 0.57
N ALA A 30 14.55 -10.22 0.43
CA ALA A 30 13.99 -9.14 1.23
C ALA A 30 13.82 -9.54 2.70
N LEU A 31 13.32 -10.75 2.98
CA LEU A 31 13.23 -11.28 4.36
C LEU A 31 14.61 -11.41 5.01
N ASP A 32 15.62 -11.89 4.27
CA ASP A 32 17.00 -12.00 4.76
C ASP A 32 17.63 -10.63 5.04
N ALA A 33 17.17 -9.58 4.33
CA ALA A 33 17.57 -8.18 4.57
C ALA A 33 16.75 -7.48 5.68
N GLY A 34 15.87 -8.21 6.38
CA GLY A 34 15.13 -7.71 7.54
C GLY A 34 13.70 -7.22 7.26
N LEU A 35 13.17 -7.39 6.05
CA LEU A 35 11.75 -7.16 5.77
C LEU A 35 10.88 -8.00 6.71
N ASN A 36 9.81 -7.40 7.25
CA ASN A 36 8.80 -8.17 7.97
C ASN A 36 7.35 -7.84 7.61
N VAL A 37 7.11 -7.11 6.52
CA VAL A 37 5.75 -6.80 6.02
C VAL A 37 5.63 -7.20 4.56
N ILE A 38 4.71 -8.11 4.23
CA ILE A 38 4.34 -8.47 2.85
C ILE A 38 2.86 -8.16 2.67
N ASP A 39 2.55 -7.25 1.74
CA ASP A 39 1.19 -6.83 1.38
C ASP A 39 0.83 -7.34 -0.01
N THR A 40 -0.34 -7.95 -0.15
CA THR A 40 -0.88 -8.43 -1.42
C THR A 40 -2.39 -8.15 -1.51
N ALA A 41 -3.08 -8.73 -2.49
CA ALA A 41 -4.52 -8.71 -2.61
C ALA A 41 -5.00 -9.93 -3.43
N GLU A 42 -6.22 -10.37 -3.16
CA GLU A 42 -6.86 -11.49 -3.86
C GLU A 42 -6.97 -11.24 -5.37
N CYS A 43 -7.28 -10.00 -5.75
CA CYS A 43 -7.42 -9.59 -7.15
C CYS A 43 -6.08 -9.44 -7.91
N TYR A 44 -4.93 -9.53 -7.24
CA TYR A 44 -3.63 -9.51 -7.94
C TYR A 44 -3.36 -10.87 -8.56
N PRO A 45 -3.33 -11.01 -9.89
CA PRO A 45 -3.52 -12.29 -10.60
C PRO A 45 -2.73 -13.49 -10.07
N THR A 46 -1.42 -13.33 -9.82
CA THR A 46 -0.53 -14.42 -9.38
C THR A 46 0.19 -14.14 -8.06
N SER A 47 -0.02 -12.96 -7.47
CA SER A 47 0.76 -12.49 -6.33
C SER A 47 0.67 -13.41 -5.12
N GLU A 48 -0.55 -13.78 -4.69
CA GLU A 48 -0.75 -14.65 -3.54
C GLU A 48 -0.14 -16.04 -3.74
N GLU A 49 -0.25 -16.61 -4.95
CA GLU A 49 0.36 -17.90 -5.26
C GLU A 49 1.89 -17.83 -5.24
N LEU A 50 2.47 -16.75 -5.79
CA LEU A 50 3.92 -16.54 -5.77
C LEU A 50 4.42 -16.39 -4.33
N ILE A 51 3.74 -15.61 -3.49
CA ILE A 51 4.09 -15.45 -2.07
C ILE A 51 3.99 -16.78 -1.33
N GLY A 52 2.86 -17.49 -1.48
CA GLY A 52 2.64 -18.78 -0.83
C GLY A 52 3.66 -19.85 -1.26
N ASN A 53 4.07 -19.86 -2.53
CA ASN A 53 5.08 -20.80 -3.03
C ASN A 53 6.50 -20.44 -2.56
N SER A 54 6.81 -19.15 -2.40
CA SER A 54 8.17 -18.69 -2.09
C SER A 54 8.48 -18.68 -0.60
N VAL A 55 7.55 -18.21 0.25
CA VAL A 55 7.89 -17.88 1.64
C VAL A 55 6.95 -18.46 2.70
N ALA A 56 5.97 -19.31 2.34
CA ALA A 56 5.07 -19.93 3.33
C ALA A 56 5.83 -20.71 4.42
N ALA A 57 6.96 -21.35 4.10
CA ALA A 57 7.80 -22.04 5.08
C ALA A 57 8.45 -21.08 6.11
N ARG A 58 8.46 -19.77 5.83
CA ARG A 58 9.01 -18.71 6.68
C ARG A 58 7.92 -17.87 7.36
N ARG A 59 6.65 -18.38 7.40
CA ARG A 59 5.46 -17.63 7.83
C ARG A 59 5.61 -16.84 9.12
N ASN A 60 6.40 -17.32 10.06
CA ASN A 60 6.63 -16.68 11.37
C ASN A 60 7.64 -15.51 11.32
N GLN A 61 8.24 -15.24 10.17
CA GLN A 61 9.24 -14.17 10.02
C GLN A 61 8.64 -12.87 9.49
N TYR A 62 7.36 -12.86 9.07
CA TYR A 62 6.74 -11.68 8.50
C TYR A 62 5.26 -11.59 8.86
N PHE A 63 4.74 -10.37 8.82
CA PHE A 63 3.32 -10.06 8.83
C PHE A 63 2.78 -10.09 7.40
N LEU A 64 1.70 -10.82 7.20
CA LEU A 64 1.09 -11.03 5.91
C LEU A 64 -0.23 -10.28 5.83
N PHE A 65 -0.33 -9.37 4.87
CA PHE A 65 -1.50 -8.55 4.59
C PHE A 65 -2.10 -8.94 3.25
N THR A 66 -3.43 -9.11 3.20
CA THR A 66 -4.16 -9.27 1.94
C THR A 66 -5.44 -8.46 1.93
N LYS A 67 -6.14 -8.43 0.80
CA LYS A 67 -7.33 -7.62 0.59
C LYS A 67 -8.39 -8.42 -0.15
N CYS A 68 -9.67 -8.10 0.08
CA CYS A 68 -10.82 -8.69 -0.60
C CYS A 68 -11.79 -7.60 -1.07
N GLY A 69 -12.73 -7.98 -1.94
CA GLY A 69 -13.81 -7.14 -2.40
C GLY A 69 -13.95 -7.06 -3.92
N HIS A 70 -12.87 -7.03 -4.67
CA HIS A 70 -12.92 -7.08 -6.14
C HIS A 70 -13.09 -8.51 -6.64
N ASP A 71 -13.99 -8.70 -7.61
CA ASP A 71 -14.18 -9.99 -8.26
C ASP A 71 -13.81 -9.92 -9.75
N LYS A 72 -13.05 -10.91 -10.21
CA LYS A 72 -12.65 -11.04 -11.62
C LYS A 72 -13.84 -11.14 -12.61
N ASP A 73 -14.99 -11.61 -12.12
CA ASP A 73 -16.22 -11.77 -12.90
C ASP A 73 -17.14 -10.53 -12.83
N GLY A 74 -16.68 -9.43 -12.18
CA GLY A 74 -17.37 -8.14 -12.12
C GLY A 74 -18.49 -8.08 -11.09
N ASP A 75 -18.58 -9.03 -10.15
CA ASP A 75 -19.54 -9.01 -9.04
C ASP A 75 -18.82 -8.55 -7.76
N ASP A 76 -18.21 -7.37 -7.87
CA ASP A 76 -17.47 -6.72 -6.78
C ASP A 76 -18.39 -6.49 -5.56
N TRP A 77 -17.80 -6.65 -4.38
CA TRP A 77 -18.46 -6.35 -3.09
C TRP A 77 -19.65 -7.24 -2.75
N ASN A 78 -19.83 -8.38 -3.42
CA ASN A 78 -20.81 -9.38 -3.04
C ASN A 78 -20.33 -10.13 -1.76
N PRO A 79 -21.07 -10.06 -0.62
CA PRO A 79 -20.62 -10.64 0.66
C PRO A 79 -20.32 -12.14 0.61
N ASN A 80 -21.07 -12.91 -0.20
CA ASN A 80 -20.85 -14.35 -0.33
C ASN A 80 -19.54 -14.61 -1.09
N LYS A 81 -19.32 -13.91 -2.21
CA LYS A 81 -18.09 -14.01 -2.98
C LYS A 81 -16.88 -13.54 -2.19
N MET A 82 -17.00 -12.47 -1.40
CA MET A 82 -15.93 -12.01 -0.53
C MET A 82 -15.52 -13.07 0.49
N ALA A 83 -16.45 -13.82 1.06
CA ALA A 83 -16.13 -14.93 1.96
C ALA A 83 -15.34 -16.04 1.24
N GLU A 84 -15.73 -16.39 0.00
CA GLU A 84 -14.99 -17.34 -0.84
C GLU A 84 -13.60 -16.81 -1.26
N GLN A 85 -13.49 -15.51 -1.55
CA GLN A 85 -12.20 -14.85 -1.84
C GLN A 85 -11.23 -14.99 -0.67
N ILE A 86 -11.69 -14.78 0.56
CA ILE A 86 -10.86 -14.92 1.77
C ILE A 86 -10.33 -16.36 1.88
N ASP A 87 -11.17 -17.36 1.68
CA ASP A 87 -10.74 -18.77 1.74
C ASP A 87 -9.77 -19.12 0.61
N ARG A 88 -10.02 -18.61 -0.58
CA ARG A 88 -9.13 -18.74 -1.72
C ARG A 88 -7.75 -18.10 -1.48
N SER A 89 -7.72 -16.90 -0.88
CA SER A 89 -6.49 -16.22 -0.47
C SER A 89 -5.67 -17.05 0.50
N LEU A 90 -6.30 -17.59 1.55
CA LEU A 90 -5.61 -18.47 2.50
C LEU A 90 -5.01 -19.70 1.82
N GLY A 91 -5.76 -20.31 0.89
CA GLY A 91 -5.26 -21.47 0.12
C GLY A 91 -4.06 -21.11 -0.78
N ARG A 92 -4.11 -19.99 -1.52
CA ARG A 92 -3.01 -19.51 -2.37
C ARG A 92 -1.77 -19.14 -1.56
N LEU A 93 -1.97 -18.47 -0.44
CA LEU A 93 -0.91 -18.04 0.49
C LEU A 93 -0.35 -19.20 1.34
N LYS A 94 -0.99 -20.38 1.29
CA LYS A 94 -0.61 -21.59 2.04
C LYS A 94 -0.52 -21.34 3.55
N THR A 95 -1.52 -20.67 4.09
CA THR A 95 -1.61 -20.34 5.52
C THR A 95 -3.05 -20.50 6.01
N ASP A 96 -3.23 -20.75 7.29
CA ASP A 96 -4.54 -20.80 7.95
C ASP A 96 -5.05 -19.40 8.33
N ARG A 97 -4.15 -18.40 8.40
CA ARG A 97 -4.51 -17.01 8.74
C ARG A 97 -3.55 -16.00 8.15
N VAL A 98 -4.07 -14.81 7.88
CA VAL A 98 -3.28 -13.60 7.61
C VAL A 98 -3.18 -12.74 8.88
N ASP A 99 -2.24 -11.79 8.92
CA ASP A 99 -2.16 -10.85 10.03
C ASP A 99 -3.13 -9.68 9.85
N LEU A 100 -3.37 -9.27 8.61
CA LEU A 100 -4.29 -8.19 8.27
C LEU A 100 -5.10 -8.52 7.02
N LEU A 101 -6.42 -8.41 7.12
CA LEU A 101 -7.37 -8.50 6.00
C LEU A 101 -8.00 -7.13 5.79
N GLN A 102 -7.96 -6.61 4.56
CA GLN A 102 -8.43 -5.26 4.25
C GLN A 102 -9.57 -5.28 3.22
N LEU A 103 -10.54 -4.37 3.36
CA LEU A 103 -11.44 -4.01 2.28
C LEU A 103 -10.67 -3.21 1.23
N HIS A 104 -10.75 -3.61 -0.06
CA HIS A 104 -9.93 -3.10 -1.14
C HIS A 104 -10.64 -2.03 -1.97
N SER A 105 -10.67 -0.78 -1.49
CA SER A 105 -11.26 0.38 -2.17
C SER A 105 -12.79 0.35 -2.29
N SER A 106 -13.49 -0.20 -1.28
CA SER A 106 -14.96 -0.06 -1.22
C SER A 106 -15.36 1.40 -1.12
N THR A 107 -16.50 1.73 -1.72
CA THR A 107 -17.06 3.08 -1.67
C THR A 107 -17.59 3.41 -0.27
N GLU A 108 -17.76 4.70 0.02
CA GLU A 108 -18.41 5.16 1.26
C GLU A 108 -19.83 4.58 1.39
N GLU A 109 -20.56 4.45 0.29
CA GLU A 109 -21.92 3.87 0.29
C GLU A 109 -21.91 2.40 0.72
N GLN A 110 -21.01 1.58 0.16
CA GLN A 110 -20.84 0.18 0.55
C GLN A 110 -20.44 0.02 2.03
N LEU A 111 -19.56 0.89 2.51
CA LEU A 111 -19.20 0.92 3.94
C LEU A 111 -20.41 1.27 4.82
N ARG A 112 -21.24 2.22 4.42
CA ARG A 112 -22.46 2.63 5.14
C ARG A 112 -23.52 1.54 5.18
N GLN A 113 -23.64 0.71 4.13
CA GLN A 113 -24.53 -0.44 4.11
C GLN A 113 -24.12 -1.51 5.14
N GLY A 114 -22.81 -1.66 5.41
CA GLY A 114 -22.28 -2.50 6.48
C GLY A 114 -22.01 -3.95 6.08
N ASP A 115 -22.67 -4.48 5.07
CA ASP A 115 -22.56 -5.90 4.69
C ASP A 115 -21.11 -6.34 4.42
N VAL A 116 -20.31 -5.51 3.74
CA VAL A 116 -18.90 -5.78 3.45
C VAL A 116 -18.05 -5.74 4.73
N ILE A 117 -18.39 -4.88 5.67
CA ILE A 117 -17.74 -4.80 6.99
C ILE A 117 -18.01 -6.08 7.79
N ASP A 118 -19.24 -6.58 7.74
CA ASP A 118 -19.61 -7.80 8.46
C ASP A 118 -18.88 -9.04 7.93
N VAL A 119 -18.51 -9.07 6.65
CA VAL A 119 -17.69 -10.17 6.09
C VAL A 119 -16.31 -10.20 6.76
N VAL A 120 -15.62 -9.08 6.82
CA VAL A 120 -14.26 -9.06 7.41
C VAL A 120 -14.29 -9.24 8.93
N LYS A 121 -15.33 -8.78 9.62
CA LYS A 121 -15.55 -9.08 11.03
C LYS A 121 -15.72 -10.58 11.27
N ARG A 122 -16.60 -11.25 10.50
CA ARG A 122 -16.78 -12.71 10.58
C ARG A 122 -15.48 -13.47 10.30
N ALA A 123 -14.67 -13.00 9.34
CA ALA A 123 -13.36 -13.59 9.06
C ALA A 123 -12.40 -13.46 10.26
N ARG A 124 -12.42 -12.34 10.97
CA ARG A 124 -11.66 -12.13 12.21
C ARG A 124 -12.17 -13.05 13.32
N ASP A 125 -13.47 -13.10 13.54
CA ASP A 125 -14.08 -13.91 14.58
C ASP A 125 -13.85 -15.42 14.33
N ALA A 126 -13.74 -15.84 13.06
CA ALA A 126 -13.36 -17.20 12.66
C ALA A 126 -11.84 -17.47 12.74
N GLY A 127 -11.02 -16.50 13.15
CA GLY A 127 -9.57 -16.65 13.27
C GLY A 127 -8.79 -16.62 11.96
N LYS A 128 -9.44 -16.30 10.82
CA LYS A 128 -8.81 -16.21 9.50
C LYS A 128 -7.90 -14.99 9.35
N THR A 129 -8.10 -13.96 10.16
CA THR A 129 -7.22 -12.79 10.28
C THR A 129 -7.11 -12.34 11.72
N ARG A 130 -6.00 -11.66 12.07
CA ARG A 130 -5.81 -11.06 13.39
C ARG A 130 -6.43 -9.67 13.48
N PHE A 131 -6.26 -8.88 12.41
CA PHE A 131 -6.72 -7.51 12.31
C PHE A 131 -7.52 -7.29 11.04
N ILE A 132 -8.40 -6.30 11.04
CA ILE A 132 -9.17 -5.89 9.87
C ILE A 132 -8.82 -4.43 9.52
N GLY A 133 -8.74 -4.12 8.24
CA GLY A 133 -8.37 -2.79 7.77
C GLY A 133 -9.18 -2.32 6.57
N TYR A 134 -8.97 -1.06 6.24
CA TYR A 134 -9.46 -0.45 5.01
C TYR A 134 -8.27 0.00 4.16
N SER A 135 -8.31 -0.32 2.86
CA SER A 135 -7.34 0.16 1.87
C SER A 135 -8.08 0.96 0.81
N GLY A 136 -7.94 2.27 0.80
CA GLY A 136 -8.58 3.18 -0.15
C GLY A 136 -8.17 4.61 0.09
N ASP A 137 -8.81 5.57 -0.59
CA ASP A 137 -8.43 6.98 -0.57
C ASP A 137 -9.67 7.89 -0.43
N GLY A 138 -9.46 9.19 -0.28
CA GLY A 138 -10.49 10.21 -0.28
C GLY A 138 -11.53 10.06 0.84
N ARG A 139 -12.79 10.38 0.50
CA ARG A 139 -13.91 10.40 1.45
C ARG A 139 -14.25 9.04 2.03
N ALA A 140 -14.13 7.98 1.21
CA ALA A 140 -14.38 6.62 1.69
C ALA A 140 -13.36 6.21 2.76
N ALA A 141 -12.09 6.60 2.62
CA ALA A 141 -11.07 6.37 3.63
C ALA A 141 -11.35 7.13 4.93
N LEU A 142 -11.79 8.40 4.83
CA LEU A 142 -12.18 9.16 6.01
C LEU A 142 -13.38 8.51 6.72
N TYR A 143 -14.41 8.11 5.98
CA TYR A 143 -15.55 7.40 6.56
C TYR A 143 -15.15 6.07 7.23
N ALA A 144 -14.26 5.30 6.59
CA ALA A 144 -13.75 4.07 7.18
C ALA A 144 -13.09 4.33 8.54
N VAL A 145 -12.29 5.39 8.65
CA VAL A 145 -11.70 5.83 9.92
C VAL A 145 -12.79 6.20 10.93
N GLU A 146 -13.72 7.10 10.55
CA GLU A 146 -14.78 7.61 11.43
C GLU A 146 -15.72 6.51 11.92
N SER A 147 -15.84 5.40 11.20
CA SER A 147 -16.67 4.25 11.60
C SER A 147 -16.16 3.57 12.89
N GLY A 148 -14.89 3.74 13.25
CA GLY A 148 -14.28 3.11 14.43
C GLY A 148 -14.17 1.58 14.36
N VAL A 149 -14.33 1.00 13.17
CA VAL A 149 -14.38 -0.47 12.99
C VAL A 149 -13.01 -1.07 12.70
N PHE A 150 -12.16 -0.34 11.97
CA PHE A 150 -10.93 -0.85 11.41
C PHE A 150 -9.72 -0.61 12.31
N ASP A 151 -8.82 -1.59 12.38
CA ASP A 151 -7.56 -1.50 13.12
C ASP A 151 -6.49 -0.72 12.33
N THR A 152 -6.59 -0.71 10.99
CA THR A 152 -5.60 -0.09 10.10
C THR A 152 -6.23 0.66 8.94
N LEU A 153 -5.50 1.68 8.45
CA LEU A 153 -5.76 2.40 7.22
C LEU A 153 -4.58 2.25 6.27
N GLN A 154 -4.80 1.68 5.08
CA GLN A 154 -3.83 1.72 3.98
C GLN A 154 -4.25 2.78 2.97
N ILE A 155 -3.41 3.81 2.78
CA ILE A 155 -3.77 5.01 2.04
C ILE A 155 -2.61 5.51 1.19
N SER A 156 -2.91 6.20 0.08
CA SER A 156 -1.89 6.81 -0.77
C SER A 156 -1.20 7.97 -0.07
N VAL A 157 0.13 7.90 0.02
CA VAL A 157 0.97 8.99 0.55
C VAL A 157 2.26 9.06 -0.24
N SER A 158 2.49 10.17 -0.91
CA SER A 158 3.74 10.42 -1.64
C SER A 158 3.96 11.91 -1.89
N ILE A 159 5.10 12.28 -2.48
CA ILE A 159 5.35 13.66 -2.93
C ILE A 159 4.34 14.17 -3.97
N LEU A 160 3.66 13.28 -4.69
CA LEU A 160 2.64 13.59 -5.73
C LEU A 160 1.20 13.28 -5.27
N ASP A 161 1.02 12.87 -3.99
CA ASP A 161 -0.27 12.54 -3.44
C ASP A 161 -0.26 12.79 -1.92
N GLN A 162 -0.83 13.91 -1.51
CA GLN A 162 -0.73 14.38 -0.13
C GLN A 162 -2.11 14.68 0.50
N GLU A 163 -3.22 14.40 -0.21
CA GLU A 163 -4.58 14.64 0.31
C GLU A 163 -4.77 13.98 1.68
N ALA A 164 -4.38 12.72 1.79
CA ALA A 164 -4.54 11.93 3.00
C ALA A 164 -3.92 12.56 4.25
N ILE A 165 -2.82 13.32 4.08
CA ILE A 165 -2.09 13.95 5.19
C ILE A 165 -2.97 14.96 5.94
N ASP A 166 -3.84 15.65 5.22
CA ASP A 166 -4.74 16.64 5.81
C ASP A 166 -6.16 16.08 6.04
N LEU A 167 -6.57 15.02 5.30
CA LEU A 167 -7.94 14.50 5.32
C LEU A 167 -8.14 13.36 6.35
N ALA A 168 -7.51 12.22 6.14
CA ALA A 168 -7.83 10.99 6.89
C ALA A 168 -6.79 10.61 7.96
N ILE A 169 -5.51 10.90 7.73
CA ILE A 169 -4.43 10.52 8.65
C ILE A 169 -4.60 11.13 10.04
N PRO A 170 -4.96 12.42 10.21
CA PRO A 170 -5.15 12.99 11.55
C PRO A 170 -6.24 12.28 12.37
N ALA A 171 -7.35 11.92 11.74
CA ALA A 171 -8.43 11.19 12.39
C ALA A 171 -8.02 9.75 12.72
N ALA A 172 -7.31 9.07 11.81
CA ALA A 172 -6.78 7.71 12.03
C ALA A 172 -5.80 7.67 13.21
N LEU A 173 -4.93 8.67 13.32
CA LEU A 173 -4.01 8.82 14.46
C LEU A 173 -4.75 9.02 15.77
N ALA A 174 -5.77 9.88 15.79
CA ALA A 174 -6.57 10.13 16.98
C ALA A 174 -7.28 8.88 17.50
N GLN A 175 -7.54 7.90 16.62
CA GLN A 175 -8.12 6.60 16.96
C GLN A 175 -7.09 5.51 17.24
N GLY A 176 -5.79 5.80 17.14
CA GLY A 176 -4.73 4.81 17.35
C GLY A 176 -4.62 3.75 16.25
N MET A 177 -5.11 4.05 15.04
CA MET A 177 -5.03 3.12 13.92
C MET A 177 -3.61 2.96 13.40
N GLY A 178 -3.28 1.75 12.91
CA GLY A 178 -2.05 1.53 12.14
C GLY A 178 -2.17 2.13 10.74
N ILE A 179 -1.19 2.95 10.30
CA ILE A 179 -1.22 3.58 8.97
C ILE A 179 -0.16 2.97 8.07
N ILE A 180 -0.60 2.50 6.90
CA ILE A 180 0.22 1.89 5.86
C ILE A 180 0.19 2.82 4.64
N ALA A 181 1.33 3.36 4.25
CA ALA A 181 1.43 4.19 3.06
C ALA A 181 1.61 3.31 1.81
N LYS A 182 0.66 3.39 0.88
CA LYS A 182 0.79 2.81 -0.46
C LYS A 182 1.32 3.86 -1.45
N ARG A 183 2.01 3.41 -2.54
CA ARG A 183 2.61 4.26 -3.57
C ARG A 183 3.59 5.33 -3.03
N PRO A 184 4.46 5.00 -2.06
CA PRO A 184 5.26 6.00 -1.34
C PRO A 184 6.24 6.76 -2.24
N ILE A 185 6.57 6.21 -3.41
CA ILE A 185 7.39 6.86 -4.43
C ILE A 185 6.57 7.25 -5.68
N ALA A 186 5.24 7.42 -5.54
CA ALA A 186 4.33 7.78 -6.63
C ALA A 186 4.59 7.00 -7.94
N ASN A 187 4.83 5.68 -7.83
CA ASN A 187 5.18 4.77 -8.92
C ASN A 187 6.42 5.22 -9.73
N ALA A 188 7.22 6.13 -9.20
CA ALA A 188 8.38 6.74 -9.85
C ALA A 188 8.04 7.31 -11.25
N VAL A 189 6.86 7.93 -11.39
CA VAL A 189 6.35 8.40 -12.69
C VAL A 189 7.25 9.43 -13.38
N TRP A 190 8.12 10.10 -12.64
CA TRP A 190 9.12 11.03 -13.20
C TRP A 190 10.18 10.36 -14.10
N LYS A 191 10.25 9.02 -14.11
CA LYS A 191 11.12 8.29 -15.07
C LYS A 191 10.58 8.30 -16.50
N HIS A 192 9.30 8.65 -16.72
CA HIS A 192 8.67 8.62 -18.02
C HIS A 192 8.84 9.96 -18.73
N ALA A 193 9.61 9.96 -19.82
CA ALA A 193 9.83 11.15 -20.65
C ALA A 193 8.59 11.56 -21.48
N SER A 194 7.65 10.64 -21.68
CA SER A 194 6.39 10.86 -22.41
C SER A 194 5.22 10.29 -21.58
N LYS A 195 4.01 10.63 -22.00
CA LYS A 195 2.77 10.19 -21.32
C LYS A 195 2.76 8.68 -21.14
N PRO A 196 2.70 8.18 -19.89
CA PRO A 196 2.71 6.76 -19.59
C PRO A 196 1.31 6.13 -19.76
N ASP A 197 1.19 4.83 -19.46
CA ASP A 197 -0.08 4.12 -19.40
C ASP A 197 -1.11 4.83 -18.49
N PRO A 198 -2.42 4.67 -18.74
CA PRO A 198 -3.49 5.37 -18.02
C PRO A 198 -3.37 5.30 -16.49
N TYR A 199 -2.94 4.18 -15.95
CA TYR A 199 -2.76 4.00 -14.50
C TYR A 199 -1.76 5.00 -13.88
N TYR A 200 -0.72 5.41 -14.63
CA TYR A 200 0.31 6.32 -14.11
C TYR A 200 0.03 7.80 -14.41
N GLN A 201 -0.92 8.08 -15.33
CA GLN A 201 -1.17 9.42 -15.84
C GLN A 201 -1.53 10.46 -14.77
N PRO A 202 -2.42 10.18 -13.79
CA PRO A 202 -2.79 11.19 -12.81
C PRO A 202 -1.59 11.75 -12.04
N TYR A 203 -0.66 10.90 -11.63
CA TYR A 203 0.56 11.36 -10.96
C TYR A 203 1.54 12.05 -11.93
N TRP A 204 1.65 11.52 -13.15
CA TRP A 204 2.53 12.12 -14.17
C TRP A 204 2.07 13.54 -14.55
N GLU A 205 0.79 13.78 -14.65
CA GLU A 205 0.20 15.10 -14.96
C GLU A 205 0.36 16.12 -13.82
N ARG A 206 0.62 15.69 -12.59
CA ARG A 206 0.96 16.54 -11.44
C ARG A 206 2.39 17.07 -11.49
N LEU A 207 3.32 16.35 -12.16
CA LEU A 207 4.75 16.70 -12.19
C LEU A 207 5.03 18.14 -12.64
N PRO A 208 4.54 18.62 -13.80
CA PRO A 208 4.85 19.97 -14.27
C PRO A 208 4.28 21.07 -13.36
N LYS A 209 3.20 20.82 -12.65
CA LYS A 209 2.61 21.78 -11.70
C LYS A 209 3.39 21.83 -10.39
N LEU A 210 3.83 20.68 -9.90
CA LEU A 210 4.63 20.59 -8.68
C LEU A 210 6.07 21.01 -8.92
N ASN A 211 6.65 20.67 -10.06
CA ASN A 211 7.99 21.11 -10.52
C ASN A 211 9.05 21.04 -9.42
N TYR A 212 9.15 19.89 -8.75
CA TYR A 212 10.18 19.67 -7.74
C TYR A 212 11.56 19.53 -8.40
N GLU A 213 12.50 20.42 -8.05
CA GLU A 213 13.84 20.44 -8.65
C GLU A 213 14.61 19.14 -8.47
N PHE A 214 14.47 18.47 -7.32
CA PHE A 214 15.17 17.21 -7.04
C PHE A 214 14.76 16.05 -7.95
N LEU A 215 13.63 16.15 -8.67
CA LEU A 215 13.21 15.14 -9.65
C LEU A 215 13.98 15.25 -10.99
N ASN A 216 14.65 16.36 -11.25
CA ASN A 216 15.44 16.59 -12.47
C ASN A 216 16.88 16.10 -12.34
N GLY A 217 17.28 15.64 -11.15
CA GLY A 217 18.64 15.19 -10.86
C GLY A 217 18.83 13.67 -10.91
N ASP A 218 19.65 13.19 -10.00
CA ASP A 218 19.90 11.75 -9.86
C ASP A 218 18.64 10.99 -9.45
N PHE A 219 18.34 9.91 -10.17
CA PHE A 219 17.12 9.12 -9.97
C PHE A 219 17.07 8.49 -8.57
N GLN A 220 18.18 7.97 -8.05
CA GLN A 220 18.22 7.33 -6.72
C GLN A 220 18.02 8.37 -5.62
N ASN A 221 18.59 9.57 -5.79
CA ASN A 221 18.35 10.68 -4.87
C ASN A 221 16.87 11.09 -4.87
N ALA A 222 16.23 11.17 -6.04
CA ALA A 222 14.80 11.47 -6.14
C ALA A 222 13.93 10.40 -5.42
N VAL A 223 14.25 9.12 -5.61
CA VAL A 223 13.59 8.01 -4.89
C VAL A 223 13.82 8.11 -3.38
N SER A 224 15.05 8.41 -2.95
CA SER A 224 15.39 8.58 -1.52
C SER A 224 14.57 9.70 -0.89
N ILE A 225 14.47 10.87 -1.54
CA ILE A 225 13.69 12.01 -1.04
C ILE A 225 12.20 11.63 -0.97
N ALA A 226 11.65 11.04 -2.04
CA ALA A 226 10.24 10.65 -2.08
C ALA A 226 9.87 9.64 -0.98
N LEU A 227 10.69 8.62 -0.77
CA LEU A 227 10.47 7.59 0.24
C LEU A 227 10.58 8.18 1.66
N ARG A 228 11.61 8.97 1.91
CA ARG A 228 11.83 9.63 3.20
C ARG A 228 10.76 10.69 3.50
N PHE A 229 10.22 11.38 2.48
CA PHE A 229 9.06 12.25 2.63
C PHE A 229 7.85 11.48 3.15
N THR A 230 7.51 10.35 2.52
CA THR A 230 6.38 9.53 2.95
C THR A 230 6.55 9.03 4.39
N LEU A 231 7.74 8.56 4.73
CA LEU A 231 8.05 8.07 6.08
C LEU A 231 8.16 9.19 7.15
N ALA A 232 8.34 10.45 6.72
CA ALA A 232 8.34 11.61 7.61
C ALA A 232 6.92 12.11 7.93
N VAL A 233 5.90 11.64 7.23
CA VAL A 233 4.50 12.00 7.54
C VAL A 233 4.13 11.41 8.89
N PRO A 234 3.70 12.24 9.86
CA PRO A 234 3.33 11.78 11.19
C PRO A 234 2.28 10.67 11.13
N GLY A 235 2.58 9.54 11.79
CA GLY A 235 1.69 8.40 11.89
C GLY A 235 1.83 7.34 10.80
N VAL A 236 2.59 7.55 9.75
CA VAL A 236 2.94 6.47 8.82
C VAL A 236 3.85 5.47 9.53
N HIS A 237 3.35 4.24 9.71
CA HIS A 237 4.06 3.17 10.41
C HIS A 237 4.91 2.33 9.47
N THR A 238 4.43 2.11 8.25
CA THR A 238 5.13 1.37 7.20
C THR A 238 4.73 1.88 5.83
N ALA A 239 5.67 1.89 4.88
CA ALA A 239 5.43 2.20 3.48
C ALA A 239 5.69 0.97 2.62
N ILE A 240 4.71 0.55 1.81
CA ILE A 240 4.85 -0.62 0.94
C ILE A 240 5.36 -0.22 -0.45
N VAL A 241 6.46 -0.83 -0.88
CA VAL A 241 7.05 -0.62 -2.22
C VAL A 241 7.07 -1.93 -2.97
N GLY A 242 6.45 -1.94 -4.15
CA GLY A 242 6.48 -3.07 -5.06
C GLY A 242 7.70 -3.04 -6.00
N THR A 243 8.12 -4.23 -6.42
CA THR A 243 9.17 -4.40 -7.42
C THR A 243 9.17 -5.82 -7.97
N THR A 244 9.69 -5.98 -9.19
CA THR A 244 9.98 -7.28 -9.81
C THR A 244 11.47 -7.62 -9.82
N GLN A 245 12.32 -6.74 -9.28
CA GLN A 245 13.78 -6.89 -9.26
C GLN A 245 14.25 -7.43 -7.91
N PRO A 246 14.95 -8.58 -7.85
CA PRO A 246 15.30 -9.25 -6.60
C PRO A 246 15.97 -8.38 -5.53
N ASP A 247 16.94 -7.57 -5.87
CA ASP A 247 17.67 -6.77 -4.87
C ASP A 247 17.06 -5.39 -4.58
N ARG A 248 15.99 -5.02 -5.28
CA ARG A 248 15.43 -3.66 -5.22
C ARG A 248 14.92 -3.28 -3.84
N TRP A 249 14.32 -4.22 -3.10
CA TRP A 249 13.84 -3.90 -1.76
C TRP A 249 15.01 -3.50 -0.84
N ARG A 250 16.10 -4.27 -0.87
CA ARG A 250 17.31 -3.96 -0.08
C ARG A 250 17.89 -2.61 -0.49
N GLN A 251 18.00 -2.34 -1.80
CA GLN A 251 18.46 -1.04 -2.30
C GLN A 251 17.59 0.11 -1.80
N ASN A 252 16.26 -0.04 -1.81
CA ASN A 252 15.35 0.98 -1.26
C ASN A 252 15.55 1.16 0.25
N ALA A 253 15.75 0.08 1.00
CA ALA A 253 16.05 0.15 2.43
C ALA A 253 17.38 0.87 2.70
N GLU A 254 18.41 0.64 1.88
CA GLU A 254 19.71 1.32 1.98
C GLU A 254 19.59 2.84 1.76
N LEU A 255 18.64 3.31 0.95
CA LEU A 255 18.40 4.76 0.76
C LEU A 255 17.96 5.46 2.07
N LEU A 256 17.39 4.71 3.01
CA LEU A 256 16.98 5.24 4.32
C LEU A 256 18.17 5.48 5.26
N ASN A 257 19.36 4.96 4.96
CA ASN A 257 20.60 5.26 5.69
C ASN A 257 21.00 6.74 5.61
N ALA A 258 20.43 7.50 4.66
CA ALA A 258 20.56 8.96 4.63
C ALA A 258 19.89 9.67 5.83
N GLY A 259 19.19 8.91 6.69
CA GLY A 259 18.46 9.43 7.86
C GLY A 259 17.11 10.04 7.51
N PRO A 260 16.42 10.64 8.48
CA PRO A 260 15.13 11.28 8.25
C PRO A 260 15.23 12.42 7.22
N LEU A 261 14.13 12.71 6.51
CA LEU A 261 14.08 13.87 5.62
C LEU A 261 14.25 15.14 6.48
N PRO A 262 15.13 16.11 6.09
CA PRO A 262 15.22 17.37 6.80
C PRO A 262 13.86 18.08 6.86
N GLN A 263 13.50 18.63 8.02
CA GLN A 263 12.21 19.29 8.24
C GLN A 263 11.94 20.41 7.22
N GLN A 264 12.96 21.22 6.92
CA GLN A 264 12.85 22.26 5.91
C GLN A 264 12.42 21.69 4.55
N GLN A 265 13.04 20.59 4.09
CA GLN A 265 12.70 19.96 2.81
C GLN A 265 11.29 19.35 2.84
N PHE A 266 10.88 18.77 3.96
CA PHE A 266 9.50 18.30 4.14
C PHE A 266 8.51 19.46 4.00
N ASP A 267 8.75 20.58 4.67
CA ASP A 267 7.88 21.76 4.66
C ASP A 267 7.84 22.41 3.27
N GLU A 268 8.95 22.46 2.53
CA GLU A 268 9.00 22.95 1.16
C GLU A 268 8.13 22.09 0.22
N ILE A 269 8.21 20.77 0.30
CA ILE A 269 7.37 19.83 -0.47
C ILE A 269 5.90 20.02 -0.11
N ARG A 270 5.56 20.12 1.18
CA ARG A 270 4.19 20.39 1.66
C ARG A 270 3.64 21.73 1.18
N THR A 271 4.44 22.77 1.28
CA THR A 271 4.06 24.13 0.85
C THR A 271 3.79 24.17 -0.65
N LYS A 272 4.66 23.54 -1.43
CA LYS A 272 4.47 23.46 -2.88
C LYS A 272 3.20 22.70 -3.24
N TRP A 273 2.93 21.56 -2.61
CA TRP A 273 1.67 20.83 -2.78
C TRP A 273 0.47 21.71 -2.50
N LYS A 274 0.41 22.34 -1.33
CA LYS A 274 -0.71 23.21 -0.90
C LYS A 274 -0.95 24.40 -1.83
N SER A 275 0.09 24.86 -2.53
CA SER A 275 -0.01 26.01 -3.44
C SER A 275 -0.59 25.67 -4.82
N VAL A 276 -0.58 24.38 -5.24
CA VAL A 276 -0.96 23.98 -6.60
C VAL A 276 -1.95 22.83 -6.68
N ALA A 277 -2.17 22.10 -5.58
CA ALA A 277 -3.07 20.96 -5.57
C ALA A 277 -4.50 21.37 -5.90
N ALA A 278 -5.11 20.66 -6.84
CA ALA A 278 -6.50 20.84 -7.20
C ALA A 278 -7.40 19.91 -6.34
N PRO A 279 -8.67 20.23 -6.13
CA PRO A 279 -9.59 19.43 -5.33
C PRO A 279 -9.83 18.00 -5.82
N ASP A 280 -9.54 17.73 -7.09
CA ASP A 280 -9.62 16.43 -7.73
C ASP A 280 -8.31 15.62 -7.65
N TRP A 281 -7.29 16.14 -6.96
CA TRP A 281 -6.04 15.43 -6.73
C TRP A 281 -6.18 14.46 -5.55
N VAL A 282 -7.00 13.45 -5.75
CA VAL A 282 -7.21 12.36 -4.81
C VAL A 282 -6.27 11.19 -5.09
N GLY A 283 -6.17 10.27 -4.12
CA GLY A 283 -5.42 9.02 -4.28
C GLY A 283 -6.00 8.14 -5.38
N GLN A 284 -5.14 7.33 -6.00
CA GLN A 284 -5.57 6.36 -7.01
C GLN A 284 -6.15 5.13 -6.32
N THR A 285 -7.27 4.66 -6.81
CA THR A 285 -7.93 3.41 -6.39
C THR A 285 -7.81 2.34 -7.46
#